data_7a38fef611e8bc5dd5f1586a723ad25a
#
_entry.id   7a38fef611e8bc5dd5f1586a723ad25a
#
_cell.length_a   1.000
_cell.length_b   1.000
_cell.length_c   1.000
_cell.angle_alpha   90.00
_cell.angle_beta   90.00
_cell.angle_gamma   90.00
#
_symmetry.space_group_name_H-M   'P 1'
#
loop_
_entity.id
_entity.type
_entity.pdbx_description
1 polymer ?
#
loop_
_entity_poly.entity_id
_entity_poly.type
_entity_poly.pdbx_seq_one_letter_code
_entity_poly.pdbx_strand_id
1 'polypeptide(L)'
;MAYMDVKPTNPYGETAVLLHGKNFCAATWEATISALIDAGYRVVAPDQIGFCKSSKPRIYQYTFQQLAANTRALVRSLGIERVILIGHSTGGMLALRWALTFPGEVSRLALVDPIGLEDWKAKGVPWQRVDAWRMQELKTTVESLRDYERATYYAGSWTPAYRRWVDMLAALFNGPGRDWSATSRTPVGNGDPKASLRTCACTIF
;
A
#
# COMPACT_ATOMS: atom_id res chain seq x y z
N MET A 1 -5.60 3.21 12.76
CA MET A 1 -4.58 2.54 11.91
C MET A 1 -3.51 1.96 12.81
N ALA A 2 -3.08 0.71 12.55
CA ALA A 2 -1.85 0.18 13.13
C ALA A 2 -0.64 0.74 12.36
N TYR A 3 0.46 0.96 13.05
CA TYR A 3 1.68 1.50 12.43
C TYR A 3 2.90 1.17 13.28
N MET A 4 4.06 1.20 12.66
CA MET A 4 5.35 1.23 13.32
C MET A 4 5.90 2.66 13.25
N ASP A 5 6.43 3.16 14.36
CA ASP A 5 7.13 4.45 14.47
C ASP A 5 8.47 4.18 15.13
N VAL A 6 9.52 4.15 14.34
CA VAL A 6 10.87 3.80 14.79
C VAL A 6 11.77 5.03 14.67
N LYS A 7 12.43 5.36 15.77
CA LYS A 7 13.31 6.52 15.85
C LYS A 7 14.76 6.07 15.90
N PRO A 8 15.66 6.71 15.13
CA PRO A 8 17.09 6.41 15.20
C PRO A 8 17.71 6.94 16.48
N THR A 9 18.82 6.34 16.91
CA THR A 9 19.60 6.82 18.05
C THR A 9 20.25 8.18 17.74
N ASN A 10 20.75 8.34 16.50
CA ASN A 10 21.36 9.57 16.01
C ASN A 10 20.50 10.16 14.89
N PRO A 11 19.55 11.07 15.18
CA PRO A 11 18.59 11.52 14.19
C PRO A 11 19.22 12.45 13.15
N TYR A 12 18.96 12.17 11.87
CA TYR A 12 19.25 13.07 10.75
C TYR A 12 18.23 14.24 10.64
N GLY A 13 17.08 14.11 11.31
CA GLY A 13 16.04 15.15 11.34
C GLY A 13 14.92 14.97 10.32
N GLU A 14 15.03 14.02 9.40
CA GLU A 14 13.96 13.73 8.43
C GLU A 14 13.19 12.44 8.76
N THR A 15 11.94 12.38 8.33
CA THR A 15 11.08 11.22 8.52
C THR A 15 10.72 10.58 7.18
N ALA A 16 10.97 9.29 7.06
CA ALA A 16 10.51 8.46 5.96
C ALA A 16 9.16 7.80 6.31
N VAL A 17 8.20 7.86 5.39
CA VAL A 17 6.92 7.16 5.50
C VAL A 17 6.87 6.07 4.44
N LEU A 18 6.72 4.81 4.88
CA LEU A 18 6.78 3.63 4.03
C LEU A 18 5.36 3.10 3.76
N LEU A 19 4.94 3.12 2.51
CA LEU A 19 3.59 2.73 2.07
C LEU A 19 3.65 1.39 1.35
N HIS A 20 3.08 0.34 1.98
CA HIS A 20 3.12 -1.02 1.45
C HIS A 20 2.18 -1.24 0.25
N GLY A 21 2.47 -2.27 -0.53
CA GLY A 21 1.63 -2.74 -1.63
C GLY A 21 0.42 -3.55 -1.17
N LYS A 22 -0.44 -3.94 -2.10
CA LYS A 22 -1.72 -4.63 -1.86
C LYS A 22 -1.57 -5.93 -1.06
N ASN A 23 -0.56 -6.75 -1.36
CA ASN A 23 -0.33 -8.05 -0.72
C ASN A 23 0.78 -7.97 0.34
N PHE A 24 0.94 -6.82 0.98
CA PHE A 24 2.02 -6.58 1.93
C PHE A 24 1.49 -5.84 3.16
N CYS A 25 2.32 -5.80 4.19
CA CYS A 25 2.09 -5.10 5.45
C CYS A 25 3.26 -4.17 5.75
N ALA A 26 3.10 -3.31 6.74
CA ALA A 26 4.19 -2.49 7.24
C ALA A 26 5.43 -3.33 7.62
N ALA A 27 5.24 -4.53 8.17
CA ALA A 27 6.32 -5.42 8.56
C ALA A 27 7.19 -5.91 7.39
N THR A 28 6.69 -5.93 6.16
CA THR A 28 7.48 -6.33 4.99
C THR A 28 8.61 -5.35 4.66
N TRP A 29 8.56 -4.15 5.22
CA TRP A 29 9.61 -3.15 5.12
C TRP A 29 10.78 -3.34 6.11
N GLU A 30 10.84 -4.46 6.87
CA GLU A 30 11.80 -4.70 7.95
C GLU A 30 13.24 -4.31 7.57
N ALA A 31 13.76 -4.83 6.46
CA ALA A 31 15.11 -4.52 6.01
C ALA A 31 15.30 -3.04 5.64
N THR A 32 14.29 -2.44 5.00
CA THR A 32 14.31 -1.02 4.64
C THR A 32 14.24 -0.14 5.87
N ILE A 33 13.41 -0.51 6.86
CA ILE A 33 13.33 0.19 8.15
C ILE A 33 14.69 0.18 8.83
N SER A 34 15.34 -0.99 8.94
CA SER A 34 16.67 -1.10 9.55
C SER A 34 17.68 -0.18 8.85
N ALA A 35 17.78 -0.26 7.53
CA ALA A 35 18.71 0.56 6.77
C ALA A 35 18.47 2.08 6.92
N LEU A 36 17.21 2.52 6.96
CA LEU A 36 16.86 3.92 7.15
C LEU A 36 17.16 4.40 8.58
N ILE A 37 16.90 3.57 9.59
CA ILE A 37 17.24 3.87 10.99
C ILE A 37 18.75 3.99 11.17
N ASP A 38 19.52 3.07 10.59
CA ASP A 38 20.99 3.11 10.62
C ASP A 38 21.54 4.38 9.93
N ALA A 39 20.84 4.86 8.90
CA ALA A 39 21.14 6.13 8.21
C ALA A 39 20.60 7.38 8.94
N GLY A 40 19.97 7.24 10.11
CA GLY A 40 19.51 8.36 10.93
C GLY A 40 18.11 8.89 10.62
N TYR A 41 17.31 8.22 9.79
CA TYR A 41 15.94 8.63 9.51
C TYR A 41 14.94 8.06 10.53
N ARG A 42 14.00 8.88 11.00
CA ARG A 42 12.79 8.35 11.65
C ARG A 42 11.95 7.64 10.59
N VAL A 43 11.38 6.49 10.93
CA VAL A 43 10.55 5.72 10.00
C VAL A 43 9.16 5.52 10.55
N VAL A 44 8.14 5.89 9.76
CA VAL A 44 6.73 5.59 10.03
C VAL A 44 6.23 4.66 8.94
N ALA A 45 5.81 3.45 9.33
CA ALA A 45 5.29 2.45 8.40
C ALA A 45 3.89 2.01 8.86
N PRO A 46 2.81 2.56 8.25
CA PRO A 46 1.44 2.17 8.58
C PRO A 46 1.01 0.91 7.84
N ASP A 47 0.22 0.06 8.50
CA ASP A 47 -0.71 -0.81 7.81
C ASP A 47 -1.89 0.03 7.34
N GLN A 48 -2.17 0.04 6.04
CA GLN A 48 -3.30 0.79 5.50
C GLN A 48 -4.63 0.29 6.07
N ILE A 49 -5.63 1.17 6.17
CA ILE A 49 -7.00 0.77 6.57
C ILE A 49 -7.47 -0.38 5.66
N GLY A 50 -7.97 -1.45 6.25
CA GLY A 50 -8.35 -2.67 5.55
C GLY A 50 -7.27 -3.74 5.48
N PHE A 51 -6.02 -3.42 5.82
CA PHE A 51 -4.88 -4.32 5.70
C PHE A 51 -4.33 -4.72 7.08
N CYS A 52 -3.76 -5.90 7.13
CA CYS A 52 -2.98 -6.46 8.24
C CYS A 52 -3.55 -6.16 9.63
N LYS A 53 -2.86 -5.42 10.47
CA LYS A 53 -3.29 -5.10 11.85
C LYS A 53 -4.22 -3.89 11.95
N SER A 54 -4.40 -3.14 10.87
CA SER A 54 -5.35 -2.03 10.84
C SER A 54 -6.80 -2.51 10.83
N SER A 55 -7.71 -1.66 11.30
CA SER A 55 -9.15 -1.92 11.27
C SER A 55 -9.65 -2.13 9.86
N LYS A 56 -10.73 -2.92 9.72
CA LYS A 56 -11.39 -3.28 8.46
C LYS A 56 -12.87 -2.88 8.54
N PRO A 57 -13.16 -1.56 8.51
CA PRO A 57 -14.53 -1.08 8.66
C PRO A 57 -15.42 -1.54 7.50
N ARG A 58 -16.66 -1.92 7.85
CA ARG A 58 -17.65 -2.42 6.89
C ARG A 58 -18.19 -1.33 5.98
N ILE A 59 -18.41 -0.15 6.57
CA ILE A 59 -18.93 1.04 5.87
C ILE A 59 -17.75 1.99 5.69
N TYR A 60 -17.00 1.80 4.59
CA TYR A 60 -15.83 2.59 4.29
C TYR A 60 -15.54 2.58 2.80
N GLN A 61 -15.24 3.73 2.24
CA GLN A 61 -14.83 3.83 0.84
C GLN A 61 -13.32 3.65 0.74
N TYR A 62 -12.90 2.49 0.26
CA TYR A 62 -11.48 2.14 0.04
C TYR A 62 -10.97 2.81 -1.23
N THR A 63 -10.97 4.15 -1.28
CA THR A 63 -10.39 4.92 -2.38
C THR A 63 -8.95 5.28 -2.08
N PHE A 64 -8.13 5.47 -3.11
CA PHE A 64 -6.74 5.89 -2.93
C PHE A 64 -6.66 7.27 -2.25
N GLN A 65 -7.61 8.16 -2.54
CA GLN A 65 -7.72 9.47 -1.90
C GLN A 65 -7.93 9.34 -0.39
N GLN A 66 -8.90 8.51 0.01
CA GLN A 66 -9.23 8.34 1.42
C GLN A 66 -8.09 7.63 2.18
N LEU A 67 -7.47 6.62 1.58
CA LEU A 67 -6.33 5.92 2.17
C LEU A 67 -5.13 6.87 2.35
N ALA A 68 -4.80 7.67 1.33
CA ALA A 68 -3.75 8.68 1.42
C ALA A 68 -4.06 9.74 2.49
N ALA A 69 -5.31 10.24 2.54
CA ALA A 69 -5.74 11.20 3.55
C ALA A 69 -5.63 10.65 4.98
N ASN A 70 -6.01 9.39 5.20
CA ASN A 70 -5.88 8.74 6.50
C ASN A 70 -4.42 8.58 6.92
N THR A 71 -3.55 8.18 5.99
CA THR A 71 -2.12 8.05 6.26
C THR A 71 -1.51 9.42 6.60
N ARG A 72 -1.88 10.45 5.85
CA ARG A 72 -1.47 11.82 6.16
C ARG A 72 -1.96 12.26 7.54
N ALA A 73 -3.22 12.01 7.88
CA ALA A 73 -3.78 12.35 9.19
C ALA A 73 -3.02 11.67 10.34
N LEU A 74 -2.67 10.37 10.18
CA LEU A 74 -1.81 9.67 11.14
C LEU A 74 -0.47 10.38 11.29
N VAL A 75 0.23 10.66 10.20
CA VAL A 75 1.55 11.29 10.22
C VAL A 75 1.50 12.68 10.86
N ARG A 76 0.46 13.48 10.56
CA ARG A 76 0.24 14.79 11.20
C ARG A 76 -0.03 14.66 12.69
N SER A 77 -0.74 13.62 13.13
CA SER A 77 -0.98 13.37 14.57
C SER A 77 0.28 13.00 15.35
N LEU A 78 1.34 12.55 14.64
CA LEU A 78 2.67 12.29 15.21
C LEU A 78 3.56 13.54 15.25
N GLY A 79 3.02 14.71 14.90
CA GLY A 79 3.75 15.98 14.87
C GLY A 79 4.72 16.11 13.69
N ILE A 80 4.52 15.32 12.62
CA ILE A 80 5.40 15.32 11.46
C ILE A 80 4.75 16.19 10.36
N GLU A 81 5.46 17.22 9.94
CA GLU A 81 4.94 18.20 8.97
C GLU A 81 5.43 17.92 7.56
N ARG A 82 6.65 17.39 7.43
CA ARG A 82 7.29 17.13 6.14
C ARG A 82 7.91 15.74 6.12
N VAL A 83 7.76 15.01 5.01
CA VAL A 83 8.13 13.60 4.91
C VAL A 83 8.87 13.28 3.61
N ILE A 84 9.66 12.21 3.67
CA ILE A 84 10.07 11.44 2.52
C ILE A 84 9.02 10.34 2.34
N LEU A 85 8.37 10.24 1.18
CA LEU A 85 7.43 9.17 0.89
C LEU A 85 8.14 8.07 0.11
N ILE A 86 8.01 6.83 0.57
CA ILE A 86 8.51 5.64 -0.13
C ILE A 86 7.32 4.70 -0.32
N GLY A 87 6.91 4.47 -1.56
CA GLY A 87 5.73 3.67 -1.87
C GLY A 87 6.03 2.51 -2.81
N HIS A 88 5.58 1.31 -2.43
CA HIS A 88 5.68 0.10 -3.24
C HIS A 88 4.33 -0.25 -3.85
N SER A 89 4.30 -0.52 -5.17
CA SER A 89 3.09 -0.97 -5.89
C SER A 89 1.90 -0.02 -5.66
N THR A 90 0.78 -0.47 -5.05
CA THR A 90 -0.35 0.36 -4.64
C THR A 90 0.04 1.46 -3.65
N GLY A 91 1.04 1.21 -2.79
CA GLY A 91 1.63 2.24 -1.92
C GLY A 91 2.27 3.38 -2.70
N GLY A 92 2.80 3.10 -3.89
CA GLY A 92 3.29 4.12 -4.82
C GLY A 92 2.16 5.04 -5.30
N MET A 93 0.97 4.51 -5.60
CA MET A 93 -0.22 5.33 -5.93
C MET A 93 -0.63 6.22 -4.75
N LEU A 94 -0.58 5.69 -3.53
CA LEU A 94 -0.89 6.49 -2.32
C LEU A 94 0.13 7.61 -2.12
N ALA A 95 1.42 7.32 -2.30
CA ALA A 95 2.50 8.30 -2.20
C ALA A 95 2.33 9.42 -3.24
N LEU A 96 2.05 9.07 -4.49
CA LEU A 96 1.77 10.02 -5.56
C LEU A 96 0.53 10.86 -5.25
N ARG A 97 -0.55 10.24 -4.78
CA ARG A 97 -1.78 10.95 -4.43
C ARG A 97 -1.53 11.96 -3.32
N TRP A 98 -0.76 11.59 -2.30
CA TRP A 98 -0.37 12.51 -1.24
C TRP A 98 0.48 13.66 -1.79
N ALA A 99 1.56 13.35 -2.53
CA ALA A 99 2.46 14.36 -3.09
C ALA A 99 1.74 15.37 -4.01
N LEU A 100 0.80 14.89 -4.84
CA LEU A 100 0.00 15.76 -5.71
C LEU A 100 -1.02 16.62 -4.96
N THR A 101 -1.58 16.09 -3.87
CA THR A 101 -2.61 16.81 -3.10
C THR A 101 -2.00 17.80 -2.10
N PHE A 102 -0.83 17.48 -1.55
CA PHE A 102 -0.15 18.26 -0.51
C PHE A 102 1.36 18.38 -0.80
N PRO A 103 1.75 19.04 -1.91
CA PRO A 103 3.14 19.06 -2.36
C PRO A 103 4.11 19.68 -1.36
N GLY A 104 3.66 20.64 -0.55
CA GLY A 104 4.50 21.29 0.48
C GLY A 104 4.91 20.36 1.64
N GLU A 105 4.24 19.23 1.81
CA GLU A 105 4.51 18.25 2.88
C GLU A 105 5.51 17.17 2.47
N VAL A 106 5.84 17.05 1.19
CA VAL A 106 6.69 15.98 0.66
C VAL A 106 8.04 16.55 0.24
N SER A 107 9.11 16.11 0.94
CA SER A 107 10.48 16.53 0.62
C SER A 107 11.08 15.71 -0.51
N ARG A 108 10.81 14.40 -0.51
CA ARG A 108 11.29 13.45 -1.54
C ARG A 108 10.24 12.37 -1.75
N LEU A 109 10.26 11.79 -2.95
CA LEU A 109 9.38 10.69 -3.34
C LEU A 109 10.22 9.58 -3.96
N ALA A 110 10.13 8.38 -3.40
CA ALA A 110 10.70 7.17 -3.96
C ALA A 110 9.59 6.16 -4.29
N LEU A 111 9.59 5.67 -5.50
CA LEU A 111 8.60 4.72 -6.00
C LEU A 111 9.28 3.40 -6.33
N VAL A 112 8.81 2.32 -5.71
CA VAL A 112 9.31 0.96 -5.88
C VAL A 112 8.24 0.16 -6.62
N ASP A 113 8.51 -0.19 -7.86
CA ASP A 113 7.56 -0.89 -8.76
C ASP A 113 6.12 -0.36 -8.66
N PRO A 114 5.92 0.95 -8.81
CA PRO A 114 4.62 1.57 -8.60
C PRO A 114 3.65 1.15 -9.70
N ILE A 115 2.39 0.93 -9.34
CA ILE A 115 1.30 0.86 -10.31
C ILE A 115 0.66 2.23 -10.50
N GLY A 116 -0.11 2.40 -11.59
CA GLY A 116 -0.87 3.63 -11.85
C GLY A 116 -0.08 4.74 -12.56
N LEU A 117 1.13 4.46 -13.05
CA LEU A 117 1.89 5.35 -13.92
C LEU A 117 1.63 5.09 -15.42
N GLU A 118 0.87 4.08 -15.73
CA GLU A 118 0.54 3.68 -17.10
C GLU A 118 -0.92 3.97 -17.41
N ASP A 119 -1.19 4.44 -18.62
CA ASP A 119 -2.55 4.49 -19.14
C ASP A 119 -2.98 3.09 -19.63
N TRP A 120 -3.58 2.32 -18.72
CA TRP A 120 -4.07 0.97 -19.01
C TRP A 120 -5.12 0.96 -20.12
N LYS A 121 -5.91 2.02 -20.25
CA LYS A 121 -6.91 2.14 -21.32
C LYS A 121 -6.22 2.27 -22.68
N ALA A 122 -5.20 3.11 -22.78
CA ALA A 122 -4.41 3.25 -24.00
C ALA A 122 -3.66 1.95 -24.36
N LYS A 123 -3.28 1.16 -23.34
CA LYS A 123 -2.65 -0.17 -23.53
C LYS A 123 -3.64 -1.31 -23.79
N GLY A 124 -4.94 -1.01 -23.91
CA GLY A 124 -5.96 -2.01 -24.19
C GLY A 124 -6.23 -2.99 -23.04
N VAL A 125 -5.82 -2.67 -21.81
CA VAL A 125 -6.14 -3.50 -20.64
C VAL A 125 -7.65 -3.49 -20.42
N PRO A 126 -8.33 -4.66 -20.43
CA PRO A 126 -9.78 -4.71 -20.27
C PRO A 126 -10.22 -4.12 -18.94
N TRP A 127 -11.24 -3.27 -18.99
CA TRP A 127 -11.86 -2.79 -17.78
C TRP A 127 -12.64 -3.93 -17.09
N GLN A 128 -12.49 -4.02 -15.78
CA GLN A 128 -13.20 -4.99 -14.97
C GLN A 128 -14.07 -4.29 -13.93
N ARG A 129 -15.31 -4.78 -13.76
CA ARG A 129 -16.21 -4.29 -12.72
C ARG A 129 -15.65 -4.58 -11.34
N VAL A 130 -15.87 -3.66 -10.41
CA VAL A 130 -15.39 -3.76 -9.01
C VAL A 130 -15.94 -5.00 -8.31
N ASP A 131 -17.23 -5.31 -8.52
CA ASP A 131 -17.86 -6.51 -7.96
C ASP A 131 -17.25 -7.81 -8.50
N ALA A 132 -16.96 -7.87 -9.81
CA ALA A 132 -16.28 -9.00 -10.41
C ALA A 132 -14.85 -9.16 -9.87
N TRP A 133 -14.12 -8.06 -9.71
CA TRP A 133 -12.80 -8.06 -9.08
C TRP A 133 -12.88 -8.56 -7.64
N ARG A 134 -13.83 -8.03 -6.85
CA ARG A 134 -14.05 -8.49 -5.47
C ARG A 134 -14.32 -9.99 -5.39
N MET A 135 -15.13 -10.52 -6.32
CA MET A 135 -15.40 -11.97 -6.39
C MET A 135 -14.14 -12.80 -6.69
N GLN A 136 -13.20 -12.27 -7.48
CA GLN A 136 -11.90 -12.91 -7.69
C GLN A 136 -11.06 -12.88 -6.41
N GLU A 137 -11.00 -11.74 -5.71
CA GLU A 137 -10.27 -11.63 -4.45
C GLU A 137 -10.79 -12.59 -3.38
N LEU A 138 -12.10 -12.85 -3.34
CA LEU A 138 -12.70 -13.85 -2.46
C LEU A 138 -12.26 -15.30 -2.76
N LYS A 139 -11.81 -15.59 -3.97
CA LYS A 139 -11.29 -16.90 -4.38
C LYS A 139 -9.81 -17.08 -4.06
N THR A 140 -9.10 -16.02 -3.70
CA THR A 140 -7.67 -16.08 -3.39
C THR A 140 -7.43 -17.02 -2.20
N THR A 141 -6.54 -17.97 -2.37
CA THR A 141 -6.05 -18.88 -1.34
C THR A 141 -4.60 -18.54 -0.98
N VAL A 142 -4.09 -19.11 0.09
CA VAL A 142 -2.70 -18.96 0.50
C VAL A 142 -1.76 -19.52 -0.57
N GLU A 143 -2.13 -20.64 -1.18
CA GLU A 143 -1.37 -21.26 -2.28
C GLU A 143 -1.31 -20.35 -3.50
N SER A 144 -2.48 -19.83 -3.95
CA SER A 144 -2.53 -18.94 -5.10
C SER A 144 -1.78 -17.62 -4.85
N LEU A 145 -1.81 -17.12 -3.62
CA LEU A 145 -1.02 -15.95 -3.21
C LEU A 145 0.47 -16.24 -3.29
N ARG A 146 0.92 -17.36 -2.74
CA ARG A 146 2.33 -17.78 -2.79
C ARG A 146 2.82 -17.93 -4.24
N ASP A 147 2.01 -18.57 -5.09
CA ASP A 147 2.36 -18.79 -6.50
C ASP A 147 2.42 -17.47 -7.26
N TYR A 148 1.51 -16.54 -6.97
CA TYR A 148 1.53 -15.19 -7.52
C TYR A 148 2.80 -14.43 -7.07
N GLU A 149 3.12 -14.42 -5.78
CA GLU A 149 4.31 -13.73 -5.29
C GLU A 149 5.59 -14.33 -5.83
N ARG A 150 5.68 -15.66 -5.88
CA ARG A 150 6.81 -16.36 -6.48
C ARG A 150 7.05 -15.94 -7.93
N ALA A 151 6.00 -15.89 -8.74
CA ALA A 151 6.10 -15.52 -10.14
C ALA A 151 6.41 -14.04 -10.36
N THR A 152 5.76 -13.16 -9.56
CA THR A 152 5.76 -11.71 -9.79
C THR A 152 6.93 -11.00 -9.11
N TYR A 153 7.26 -11.38 -7.86
CA TYR A 153 8.24 -10.65 -7.04
C TYR A 153 9.57 -11.41 -6.86
N TYR A 154 9.56 -12.73 -6.99
CA TYR A 154 10.74 -13.55 -6.69
C TYR A 154 11.33 -14.26 -7.91
N ALA A 155 10.99 -13.81 -9.12
CA ALA A 155 11.50 -14.35 -10.38
C ALA A 155 11.42 -15.88 -10.50
N GLY A 156 10.34 -16.47 -10.01
CA GLY A 156 10.12 -17.91 -9.97
C GLY A 156 10.82 -18.66 -8.83
N SER A 157 11.72 -18.02 -8.09
CA SER A 157 12.42 -18.61 -6.93
C SER A 157 11.54 -18.60 -5.69
N TRP A 158 11.78 -19.59 -4.79
CA TRP A 158 11.10 -19.61 -3.49
C TRP A 158 12.07 -20.08 -2.41
N THR A 159 12.21 -19.30 -1.36
CA THR A 159 13.04 -19.63 -0.20
C THR A 159 12.22 -19.62 1.10
N PRO A 160 12.64 -20.31 2.15
CA PRO A 160 11.98 -20.27 3.46
C PRO A 160 11.84 -18.85 4.03
N ALA A 161 12.75 -17.92 3.68
CA ALA A 161 12.70 -16.54 4.13
C ALA A 161 11.47 -15.78 3.61
N TYR A 162 10.93 -16.15 2.44
CA TYR A 162 9.74 -15.50 1.87
C TYR A 162 8.45 -16.02 2.49
N ARG A 163 8.46 -17.25 3.04
CA ARG A 163 7.27 -17.89 3.59
C ARG A 163 6.59 -17.09 4.68
N ARG A 164 7.37 -16.47 5.57
CA ARG A 164 6.82 -15.67 6.68
C ARG A 164 5.91 -14.54 6.23
N TRP A 165 6.17 -13.95 5.08
CA TRP A 165 5.36 -12.87 4.53
C TRP A 165 4.00 -13.37 4.03
N VAL A 166 3.99 -14.49 3.35
CA VAL A 166 2.75 -15.16 2.91
C VAL A 166 1.95 -15.66 4.12
N ASP A 167 2.59 -16.29 5.10
CA ASP A 167 1.93 -16.78 6.31
C ASP A 167 1.30 -15.63 7.12
N MET A 168 1.93 -14.47 7.16
CA MET A 168 1.37 -13.25 7.78
C MET A 168 0.09 -12.78 7.06
N LEU A 169 0.08 -12.87 5.74
CA LEU A 169 -1.09 -12.52 4.93
C LEU A 169 -2.17 -13.61 4.97
N ALA A 170 -1.81 -14.86 5.22
CA ALA A 170 -2.74 -15.99 5.27
C ALA A 170 -3.92 -15.74 6.23
N ALA A 171 -3.67 -15.05 7.34
CA ALA A 171 -4.71 -14.68 8.29
C ALA A 171 -5.78 -13.74 7.69
N LEU A 172 -5.42 -12.92 6.68
CA LEU A 172 -6.36 -12.06 5.96
C LEU A 172 -7.27 -12.85 5.03
N PHE A 173 -6.80 -13.98 4.51
CA PHE A 173 -7.54 -14.81 3.55
C PHE A 173 -8.37 -15.91 4.23
N ASN A 174 -7.98 -16.36 5.41
CA ASN A 174 -8.62 -17.46 6.13
C ASN A 174 -9.39 -17.02 7.37
N GLY A 175 -9.24 -15.76 7.81
CA GLY A 175 -9.87 -15.25 9.03
C GLY A 175 -11.31 -14.77 8.85
N PRO A 176 -12.02 -14.46 9.96
CA PRO A 176 -13.40 -13.97 9.94
C PRO A 176 -13.55 -12.61 9.23
N GLY A 177 -12.45 -11.92 8.92
CA GLY A 177 -12.41 -10.68 8.15
C GLY A 177 -12.22 -10.87 6.64
N ARG A 178 -12.29 -12.09 6.10
CA ARG A 178 -12.02 -12.41 4.70
C ARG A 178 -12.80 -11.53 3.70
N ASP A 179 -14.11 -11.38 3.91
CA ASP A 179 -14.98 -10.58 3.03
C ASP A 179 -14.57 -9.11 3.00
N TRP A 180 -14.22 -8.56 4.16
CA TRP A 180 -13.77 -7.18 4.29
C TRP A 180 -12.36 -6.97 3.74
N SER A 181 -11.49 -7.94 3.94
CA SER A 181 -10.17 -7.96 3.34
C SER A 181 -10.25 -8.00 1.81
N ALA A 182 -11.19 -8.74 1.23
CA ALA A 182 -11.43 -8.72 -0.22
C ALA A 182 -11.87 -7.34 -0.70
N THR A 183 -12.73 -6.64 0.05
CA THR A 183 -13.17 -5.27 -0.27
C THR A 183 -12.01 -4.28 -0.21
N SER A 184 -11.14 -4.36 0.80
CA SER A 184 -9.97 -3.48 0.91
C SER A 184 -8.94 -3.70 -0.20
N ARG A 185 -8.81 -4.93 -0.67
CA ARG A 185 -7.94 -5.29 -1.81
C ARG A 185 -8.53 -4.90 -3.17
N THR A 186 -9.78 -4.46 -3.21
CA THR A 186 -10.47 -3.97 -4.40
C THR A 186 -10.76 -2.48 -4.22
N PRO A 187 -9.76 -1.60 -4.34
CA PRO A 187 -9.97 -0.18 -4.13
C PRO A 187 -10.89 0.41 -5.18
N VAL A 188 -11.89 1.11 -4.72
CA VAL A 188 -12.93 1.71 -5.58
C VAL A 188 -12.61 3.17 -5.80
N GLY A 189 -12.55 3.58 -7.06
CA GLY A 189 -12.73 4.99 -7.40
C GLY A 189 -14.22 5.30 -7.33
N ASN A 190 -14.63 6.11 -6.41
CA ASN A 190 -15.94 6.76 -6.17
C ASN A 190 -17.17 6.25 -6.96
N GLY A 191 -17.35 4.95 -7.14
CA GLY A 191 -18.51 4.37 -7.84
C GLY A 191 -18.58 4.61 -9.34
N ASP A 192 -17.74 5.45 -9.92
CA ASP A 192 -17.61 5.63 -11.37
C ASP A 192 -16.46 4.74 -11.88
N PRO A 193 -16.77 3.75 -12.72
CA PRO A 193 -15.74 2.91 -13.36
C PRO A 193 -14.71 3.73 -14.15
N LYS A 194 -15.15 4.91 -14.66
CA LYS A 194 -14.28 5.85 -15.36
C LYS A 194 -13.46 6.70 -14.39
N ALA A 195 -13.92 6.91 -13.15
CA ALA A 195 -13.20 7.64 -12.13
C ALA A 195 -12.03 6.81 -11.54
N SER A 196 -12.15 5.49 -11.40
CA SER A 196 -11.05 4.64 -10.94
C SER A 196 -9.86 4.65 -11.91
N LEU A 197 -10.15 4.64 -13.21
CA LEU A 197 -9.14 4.75 -14.26
C LEU A 197 -8.62 6.18 -14.44
N ARG A 198 -9.51 7.20 -14.32
CA ARG A 198 -9.09 8.61 -14.35
C ARG A 198 -8.27 9.00 -13.14
N THR A 199 -8.47 8.34 -12.01
CA THR A 199 -7.70 8.57 -10.79
C THR A 199 -6.32 7.91 -10.85
N CYS A 200 -6.15 6.84 -11.63
CA CYS A 200 -4.85 6.28 -11.99
C CYS A 200 -4.17 7.08 -13.11
N ALA A 201 -4.95 7.62 -14.05
CA ALA A 201 -4.47 8.40 -15.18
C ALA A 201 -4.41 9.92 -14.89
N CYS A 202 -4.62 10.34 -13.64
CA CYS A 202 -4.51 11.76 -13.31
C CYS A 202 -3.07 12.23 -13.48
N THR A 203 -2.88 12.72 -14.69
CA THR A 203 -2.09 13.91 -14.97
C THR A 203 -0.83 14.02 -14.13
N ILE A 204 0.19 13.31 -14.57
CA ILE A 204 1.56 13.72 -14.34
C ILE A 204 1.84 14.78 -15.42
N PHE A 205 1.65 16.03 -15.07
CA PHE A 205 2.28 17.18 -15.71
C PHE A 205 3.03 17.95 -14.64
#